data_4104180f7dea67ae0b197119015fae4c
#
_entry.id   4104180f7dea67ae0b197119015fae4c
#
_cell.length_a   1.000
_cell.length_b   1.000
_cell.length_c   1.000
_cell.angle_alpha   90.00
_cell.angle_beta   90.00
_cell.angle_gamma   90.00
#
_symmetry.space_group_name_H-M   'P 1'
#
loop_
_entity.id
_entity.type
_entity.pdbx_description
1 polymer ?
#
loop_
_entity_poly.entity_id
_entity_poly.type
_entity_poly.pdbx_seq_one_letter_code
_entity_poly.pdbx_strand_id
1 'polypeptide(L)'
;MKKGLFVFFVAVLLVSFSQTFAQKSGTGNWFAYFGNQAINKKWNWWNEVQYRNYNFIGDRQQLLLRTGIGYNLTENNNNLSLGYAFINSQNYLPGTEDKIGFDEHRIYQQFLTRQNFGRVFLQHRYRIEERFLPDDFKMRFRYFLSLNVPINNKTLSANTIYASIYNEIFLNS
;
A
#
# COMPACT_ATOMS: atom_id res chain seq x y z
N MET A 1 21.57 39.12 2.99
CA MET A 1 20.20 38.78 2.57
C MET A 1 19.88 37.27 2.51
N LYS A 2 20.82 36.36 2.19
CA LYS A 2 20.53 34.89 2.09
C LYS A 2 20.28 34.20 3.42
N LYS A 3 20.85 34.66 4.55
CA LYS A 3 20.66 34.05 5.87
C LYS A 3 19.27 34.29 6.47
N GLY A 4 18.67 35.47 6.24
CA GLY A 4 17.32 35.80 6.72
C GLY A 4 16.22 34.98 6.02
N LEU A 5 16.39 34.68 4.73
CA LEU A 5 15.44 33.87 3.96
C LEU A 5 15.43 32.41 4.43
N PHE A 6 16.60 31.87 4.79
CA PHE A 6 16.71 30.51 5.32
C PHE A 6 16.05 30.37 6.70
N VAL A 7 16.25 31.35 7.60
CA VAL A 7 15.61 31.35 8.92
C VAL A 7 14.09 31.49 8.79
N PHE A 8 13.61 32.32 7.87
CA PHE A 8 12.18 32.44 7.58
C PHE A 8 11.56 31.13 7.07
N PHE A 9 12.23 30.40 6.17
CA PHE A 9 11.76 29.10 5.66
C PHE A 9 11.73 28.04 6.76
N VAL A 10 12.72 27.99 7.64
CA VAL A 10 12.74 27.09 8.80
C VAL A 10 11.63 27.43 9.80
N ALA A 11 11.38 28.72 10.04
CA ALA A 11 10.29 29.18 10.91
C ALA A 11 8.91 28.82 10.34
N VAL A 12 8.69 28.95 9.03
CA VAL A 12 7.43 28.55 8.36
C VAL A 12 7.22 27.03 8.42
N LEU A 13 8.27 26.23 8.29
CA LEU A 13 8.20 24.76 8.46
C LEU A 13 7.83 24.34 9.89
N LEU A 14 8.26 25.09 10.90
CA LEU A 14 7.96 24.80 12.30
C LEU A 14 6.54 25.20 12.72
N VAL A 15 5.91 26.16 12.05
CA VAL A 15 4.52 26.60 12.33
C VAL A 15 3.48 25.66 11.73
N SER A 16 3.87 24.76 10.83
CA SER A 16 2.96 23.80 10.17
C SER A 16 2.56 22.59 11.03
N PHE A 17 3.07 22.49 12.26
CA PHE A 17 2.61 21.49 13.23
C PHE A 17 1.36 21.99 13.98
N SER A 18 0.27 22.23 13.26
CA SER A 18 -1.04 22.33 13.88
C SER A 18 -1.42 20.96 14.44
N GLN A 19 -1.51 20.88 15.78
CA GLN A 19 -2.03 19.71 16.45
C GLN A 19 -3.49 19.52 16.05
N THR A 20 -3.76 18.56 15.18
CA THR A 20 -5.12 18.06 14.98
C THR A 20 -5.52 17.27 16.22
N PHE A 21 -6.28 17.90 17.10
CA PHE A 21 -6.98 17.18 18.17
C PHE A 21 -8.12 16.38 17.56
N ALA A 22 -7.87 15.14 17.17
CA ALA A 22 -8.90 14.13 16.98
C ALA A 22 -8.22 12.78 16.75
N GLN A 23 -8.08 12.05 17.77
CA GLN A 23 -8.08 10.58 17.85
C GLN A 23 -7.28 10.14 19.06
N LYS A 24 -7.82 9.15 19.79
CA LYS A 24 -7.11 8.44 20.84
C LYS A 24 -5.68 8.12 20.33
N SER A 25 -4.69 8.90 20.76
CA SER A 25 -3.30 8.77 20.30
C SER A 25 -2.66 7.57 20.98
N GLY A 26 -2.94 6.39 20.45
CA GLY A 26 -2.21 5.19 20.75
C GLY A 26 -1.16 4.92 19.67
N THR A 27 -0.04 4.34 20.03
CA THR A 27 0.92 3.84 19.05
C THR A 27 0.30 2.62 18.37
N GLY A 28 -0.33 2.83 17.22
CA GLY A 28 -0.87 1.76 16.39
C GLY A 28 0.25 0.89 15.83
N ASN A 29 -0.09 -0.35 15.50
CA ASN A 29 0.85 -1.31 14.98
C ASN A 29 0.27 -1.97 13.72
N TRP A 30 1.13 -2.29 12.78
CA TRP A 30 0.77 -2.91 11.52
C TRP A 30 1.75 -4.03 11.19
N PHE A 31 1.27 -5.27 11.30
CA PHE A 31 1.96 -6.45 10.80
C PHE A 31 1.50 -6.75 9.37
N ALA A 32 2.45 -6.97 8.48
CA ALA A 32 2.14 -7.29 7.09
C ALA A 32 3.06 -8.39 6.58
N TYR A 33 2.46 -9.38 5.93
CA TYR A 33 3.14 -10.43 5.17
C TYR A 33 2.72 -10.32 3.69
N PHE A 34 3.71 -10.36 2.81
CA PHE A 34 3.52 -10.37 1.35
C PHE A 34 4.27 -11.54 0.77
N GLY A 35 3.55 -12.41 0.08
CA GLY A 35 4.10 -13.57 -0.60
C GLY A 35 3.80 -13.54 -2.10
N ASN A 36 4.80 -13.87 -2.91
CA ASN A 36 4.66 -14.05 -4.35
C ASN A 36 5.44 -15.29 -4.77
N GLN A 37 4.74 -16.41 -4.95
CA GLN A 37 5.32 -17.69 -5.28
C GLN A 37 5.18 -17.96 -6.78
N ALA A 38 6.30 -18.29 -7.43
CA ALA A 38 6.28 -18.77 -8.79
C ALA A 38 5.75 -20.21 -8.81
N ILE A 39 4.61 -20.45 -9.47
CA ILE A 39 4.08 -21.79 -9.73
C ILE A 39 4.87 -22.41 -10.88
N ASN A 40 5.12 -21.63 -11.92
CA ASN A 40 5.97 -21.97 -13.05
C ASN A 40 6.47 -20.67 -13.74
N LYS A 41 7.08 -20.77 -14.94
CA LYS A 41 7.60 -19.58 -15.67
C LYS A 41 6.52 -18.55 -16.01
N LYS A 42 5.26 -18.96 -16.16
CA LYS A 42 4.15 -18.08 -16.57
C LYS A 42 3.20 -17.72 -15.45
N TRP A 43 3.04 -18.57 -14.45
CA TRP A 43 2.05 -18.39 -13.40
C TRP A 43 2.71 -18.14 -12.05
N ASN A 44 2.15 -17.21 -11.31
CA ASN A 44 2.50 -16.94 -9.92
C ASN A 44 1.27 -16.88 -9.04
N TRP A 45 1.45 -17.18 -7.77
CA TRP A 45 0.46 -17.06 -6.73
C TRP A 45 0.86 -15.93 -5.78
N TRP A 46 -0.03 -14.96 -5.63
CA TRP A 46 0.10 -13.88 -4.66
C TRP A 46 -0.71 -14.19 -3.41
N ASN A 47 -0.13 -13.96 -2.24
CA ASN A 47 -0.85 -13.99 -0.97
C ASN A 47 -0.35 -12.85 -0.07
N GLU A 48 -1.26 -12.35 0.75
CA GLU A 48 -1.01 -11.19 1.60
C GLU A 48 -1.88 -11.30 2.84
N VAL A 49 -1.27 -11.07 4.00
CA VAL A 49 -1.94 -10.95 5.29
C VAL A 49 -1.52 -9.64 5.91
N GLN A 50 -2.49 -8.83 6.32
CA GLN A 50 -2.23 -7.61 7.06
C GLN A 50 -3.07 -7.61 8.33
N TYR A 51 -2.44 -7.28 9.44
CA TYR A 51 -3.09 -7.16 10.74
C TYR A 51 -2.73 -5.81 11.35
N ARG A 52 -3.75 -4.98 11.58
CA ARG A 52 -3.58 -3.63 12.12
C ARG A 52 -4.25 -3.51 13.45
N ASN A 53 -3.62 -2.80 14.37
CA ASN A 53 -4.13 -2.49 15.69
C ASN A 53 -4.15 -0.98 15.94
N TYR A 54 -5.06 -0.54 16.78
CA TYR A 54 -5.09 0.83 17.31
C TYR A 54 -4.04 1.04 18.40
N ASN A 55 -3.60 -0.04 19.04
CA ASN A 55 -2.53 -0.07 20.04
C ASN A 55 -1.40 -1.00 19.58
N PHE A 56 -0.45 -1.29 20.47
CA PHE A 56 0.68 -2.16 20.14
C PHE A 56 0.23 -3.60 19.86
N ILE A 57 -0.69 -4.16 20.63
CA ILE A 57 -1.25 -5.52 20.43
C ILE A 57 -2.63 -5.62 21.12
N GLY A 58 -3.57 -6.34 20.50
CA GLY A 58 -4.84 -6.75 21.09
C GLY A 58 -6.04 -5.88 20.76
N ASP A 59 -5.83 -4.65 20.35
CA ASP A 59 -6.89 -3.73 19.93
C ASP A 59 -7.02 -3.69 18.41
N ARG A 60 -7.63 -4.73 17.84
CA ARG A 60 -7.71 -4.92 16.39
C ARG A 60 -8.48 -3.78 15.71
N GLN A 61 -7.84 -3.20 14.70
CA GLN A 61 -8.43 -2.24 13.76
C GLN A 61 -8.88 -2.93 12.48
N GLN A 62 -8.01 -3.76 11.89
CA GLN A 62 -8.28 -4.39 10.60
C GLN A 62 -7.52 -5.70 10.43
N LEU A 63 -8.19 -6.69 9.88
CA LEU A 63 -7.58 -7.88 9.29
C LEU A 63 -7.83 -7.86 7.79
N LEU A 64 -6.78 -7.99 6.97
CA LEU A 64 -6.88 -8.12 5.53
C LEU A 64 -6.22 -9.43 5.12
N LEU A 65 -6.96 -10.26 4.41
CA LEU A 65 -6.49 -11.48 3.75
C LEU A 65 -6.67 -11.30 2.25
N ARG A 66 -5.59 -11.45 1.47
CA ARG A 66 -5.66 -11.31 0.02
C ARG A 66 -4.93 -12.47 -0.66
N THR A 67 -5.53 -12.99 -1.72
CA THR A 67 -4.93 -14.01 -2.57
C THR A 67 -5.22 -13.69 -4.03
N GLY A 68 -4.40 -14.21 -4.94
CA GLY A 68 -4.62 -14.01 -6.38
C GLY A 68 -3.67 -14.83 -7.23
N ILE A 69 -4.10 -15.08 -8.45
CA ILE A 69 -3.30 -15.75 -9.48
C ILE A 69 -2.85 -14.69 -10.49
N GLY A 70 -1.56 -14.71 -10.80
CA GLY A 70 -0.95 -13.84 -11.80
C GLY A 70 -0.42 -14.63 -12.99
N TYR A 71 -0.51 -14.03 -14.16
CA TYR A 71 0.03 -14.55 -15.41
C TYR A 71 1.07 -13.59 -15.99
N ASN A 72 2.29 -14.07 -16.21
CA ASN A 72 3.36 -13.29 -16.82
C ASN A 72 3.19 -13.28 -18.34
N LEU A 73 2.87 -12.10 -18.89
CA LEU A 73 2.75 -11.88 -20.34
C LEU A 73 4.11 -11.86 -21.01
N THR A 74 5.10 -11.28 -20.32
CA THR A 74 6.49 -11.23 -20.76
C THR A 74 7.40 -11.62 -19.59
N GLU A 75 8.55 -12.19 -19.88
CA GLU A 75 9.50 -12.55 -18.81
C GLU A 75 9.87 -11.31 -17.98
N ASN A 76 9.46 -11.36 -16.70
CA ASN A 76 9.76 -10.39 -15.64
C ASN A 76 9.19 -8.96 -15.77
N ASN A 77 8.49 -8.59 -16.87
CA ASN A 77 8.10 -7.22 -17.09
C ASN A 77 6.61 -6.95 -16.92
N ASN A 78 5.75 -7.80 -17.48
CA ASN A 78 4.30 -7.57 -17.49
C ASN A 78 3.57 -8.75 -16.86
N ASN A 79 2.70 -8.45 -15.91
CA ASN A 79 1.90 -9.45 -15.20
C ASN A 79 0.44 -8.99 -15.12
N LEU A 80 -0.47 -9.86 -15.51
CA LEU A 80 -1.91 -9.73 -15.26
C LEU A 80 -2.29 -10.60 -14.08
N SER A 81 -3.08 -10.06 -13.15
CA SER A 81 -3.52 -10.82 -11.98
C SER A 81 -5.02 -10.62 -11.74
N LEU A 82 -5.64 -11.71 -11.29
CA LEU A 82 -6.99 -11.72 -10.76
C LEU A 82 -6.93 -12.27 -9.33
N GLY A 83 -7.65 -11.65 -8.42
CA GLY A 83 -7.63 -12.10 -7.05
C GLY A 83 -8.81 -11.64 -6.22
N TYR A 84 -8.80 -12.09 -4.99
CA TYR A 84 -9.82 -11.85 -4.00
C TYR A 84 -9.17 -11.34 -2.72
N ALA A 85 -9.89 -10.46 -2.01
CA ALA A 85 -9.51 -10.04 -0.68
C ALA A 85 -10.73 -10.05 0.26
N PHE A 86 -10.50 -10.52 1.47
CA PHE A 86 -11.40 -10.37 2.61
C PHE A 86 -10.81 -9.35 3.58
N ILE A 87 -11.62 -8.38 3.98
CA ILE A 87 -11.24 -7.34 4.93
C ILE A 87 -12.28 -7.28 6.04
N ASN A 88 -11.85 -7.56 7.27
CA ASN A 88 -12.65 -7.30 8.46
C ASN A 88 -12.12 -6.04 9.14
N SER A 89 -12.91 -5.02 9.25
CA SER A 89 -12.58 -3.74 9.87
C SER A 89 -13.40 -3.52 11.15
N GLN A 90 -12.78 -2.92 12.15
CA GLN A 90 -13.41 -2.52 13.40
C GLN A 90 -13.07 -1.06 13.70
N ASN A 91 -14.07 -0.21 13.65
CA ASN A 91 -13.90 1.22 13.87
C ASN A 91 -14.56 1.64 15.19
N TYR A 92 -13.88 2.49 15.95
CA TYR A 92 -14.48 3.09 17.14
C TYR A 92 -15.62 4.01 16.76
N LEU A 93 -16.71 3.93 17.52
CA LEU A 93 -17.78 4.91 17.43
C LEU A 93 -17.31 6.24 18.04
N PRO A 94 -17.63 7.37 17.40
CA PRO A 94 -17.21 8.67 17.89
C PRO A 94 -17.63 8.91 19.36
N GLY A 95 -16.65 9.22 20.23
CA GLY A 95 -16.88 9.54 21.63
C GLY A 95 -17.15 8.35 22.56
N THR A 96 -16.98 7.12 22.09
CA THR A 96 -17.17 5.90 22.89
C THR A 96 -15.96 4.96 22.81
N GLU A 97 -15.93 3.95 23.69
CA GLU A 97 -14.97 2.82 23.62
C GLU A 97 -15.55 1.65 22.77
N ASP A 98 -16.78 1.78 22.31
CA ASP A 98 -17.46 0.75 21.52
C ASP A 98 -16.97 0.75 20.08
N LYS A 99 -16.97 -0.43 19.45
CA LYS A 99 -16.57 -0.62 18.06
C LYS A 99 -17.73 -1.16 17.24
N ILE A 100 -17.81 -0.67 16.01
CA ILE A 100 -18.63 -1.29 14.97
C ILE A 100 -17.71 -2.03 14.00
N GLY A 101 -18.04 -3.29 13.75
CA GLY A 101 -17.34 -4.14 12.81
C GLY A 101 -18.12 -4.31 11.51
N PHE A 102 -17.40 -4.42 10.39
CA PHE A 102 -17.96 -4.79 9.11
C PHE A 102 -16.97 -5.60 8.29
N ASP A 103 -17.53 -6.46 7.45
CA ASP A 103 -16.78 -7.28 6.50
C ASP A 103 -16.89 -6.68 5.10
N GLU A 104 -15.80 -6.72 4.38
CA GLU A 104 -15.74 -6.28 2.99
C GLU A 104 -15.06 -7.37 2.17
N HIS A 105 -15.71 -7.76 1.07
CA HIS A 105 -15.18 -8.66 0.08
C HIS A 105 -14.75 -7.87 -1.14
N ARG A 106 -13.59 -8.20 -1.73
CA ARG A 106 -13.12 -7.55 -2.95
C ARG A 106 -12.72 -8.58 -3.97
N ILE A 107 -13.13 -8.34 -5.21
CA ILE A 107 -12.53 -8.94 -6.38
C ILE A 107 -11.63 -7.88 -7.00
N TYR A 108 -10.43 -8.24 -7.45
CA TYR A 108 -9.56 -7.27 -8.09
C TYR A 108 -8.91 -7.84 -9.34
N GLN A 109 -8.80 -6.97 -10.34
CA GLN A 109 -7.99 -7.18 -11.54
C GLN A 109 -6.80 -6.23 -11.47
N GLN A 110 -5.63 -6.73 -11.83
CA GLN A 110 -4.40 -5.95 -11.75
C GLN A 110 -3.52 -6.17 -12.96
N PHE A 111 -2.99 -5.07 -13.48
CA PHE A 111 -1.88 -5.09 -14.42
C PHE A 111 -0.66 -4.44 -13.77
N LEU A 112 0.45 -5.16 -13.81
CA LEU A 112 1.73 -4.72 -13.28
C LEU A 112 2.74 -4.74 -14.42
N THR A 113 3.46 -3.62 -14.62
CA THR A 113 4.54 -3.53 -15.60
C THR A 113 5.79 -2.96 -14.95
N ARG A 114 6.96 -3.45 -15.36
CA ARG A 114 8.27 -2.99 -14.92
C ARG A 114 9.07 -2.51 -16.10
N GLN A 115 9.79 -1.41 -15.90
CA GLN A 115 10.65 -0.80 -16.92
C GLN A 115 11.98 -0.41 -16.27
N ASN A 116 13.05 -0.55 -17.03
CA ASN A 116 14.38 -0.19 -16.59
C ASN A 116 14.97 0.86 -17.53
N PHE A 117 15.40 1.99 -16.98
CA PHE A 117 16.09 3.06 -17.71
C PHE A 117 17.46 3.25 -17.08
N GLY A 118 18.47 2.53 -17.58
CA GLY A 118 19.80 2.50 -16.99
C GLY A 118 19.75 1.97 -15.54
N ARG A 119 19.97 2.87 -14.56
CA ARG A 119 19.91 2.53 -13.13
C ARG A 119 18.55 2.80 -12.49
N VAL A 120 17.59 3.30 -13.24
CA VAL A 120 16.26 3.63 -12.73
C VAL A 120 15.31 2.48 -13.02
N PHE A 121 14.77 1.89 -11.97
CA PHE A 121 13.80 0.80 -12.04
C PHE A 121 12.43 1.34 -11.70
N LEU A 122 11.54 1.34 -12.68
CA LEU A 122 10.16 1.77 -12.55
C LEU A 122 9.22 0.56 -12.44
N GLN A 123 8.22 0.69 -11.59
CA GLN A 123 7.12 -0.26 -11.52
C GLN A 123 5.80 0.50 -11.50
N HIS A 124 4.93 0.18 -12.45
CA HIS A 124 3.55 0.67 -12.49
C HIS A 124 2.62 -0.48 -12.12
N ARG A 125 1.61 -0.19 -11.32
CA ARG A 125 0.54 -1.12 -11.00
C ARG A 125 -0.80 -0.41 -11.16
N TYR A 126 -1.60 -0.93 -12.05
CA TYR A 126 -3.00 -0.51 -12.27
C TYR A 126 -3.88 -1.58 -11.65
N ARG A 127 -4.85 -1.19 -10.83
CA ARG A 127 -5.76 -2.14 -10.19
C ARG A 127 -7.17 -1.57 -10.17
N ILE A 128 -8.12 -2.44 -10.50
CA ILE A 128 -9.55 -2.22 -10.30
C ILE A 128 -9.97 -3.12 -9.17
N GLU A 129 -10.68 -2.59 -8.18
CA GLU A 129 -11.24 -3.34 -7.06
C GLU A 129 -12.76 -3.16 -7.07
N GLU A 130 -13.48 -4.26 -7.19
CA GLU A 130 -14.92 -4.37 -6.95
C GLU A 130 -15.10 -4.68 -5.47
N ARG A 131 -15.75 -3.79 -4.76
CA ARG A 131 -15.84 -3.79 -3.29
C ARG A 131 -17.27 -4.05 -2.87
N PHE A 132 -17.50 -5.19 -2.25
CA PHE A 132 -18.78 -5.63 -1.72
C PHE A 132 -18.78 -5.39 -0.21
N LEU A 133 -19.51 -4.39 0.22
CA LEU A 133 -19.77 -4.05 1.62
C LEU A 133 -21.15 -4.62 2.04
N PRO A 134 -21.48 -4.70 3.33
CA PRO A 134 -22.75 -5.28 3.77
C PRO A 134 -24.00 -4.70 3.08
N ASP A 135 -24.01 -3.38 2.86
CA ASP A 135 -25.18 -2.66 2.31
C ASP A 135 -24.82 -1.80 1.09
N ASP A 136 -23.61 -2.01 0.48
CA ASP A 136 -23.14 -1.13 -0.57
C ASP A 136 -22.17 -1.85 -1.51
N PHE A 137 -22.16 -1.43 -2.77
CA PHE A 137 -21.19 -1.83 -3.79
C PHE A 137 -20.43 -0.61 -4.27
N LYS A 138 -19.10 -0.70 -4.27
CA LYS A 138 -18.22 0.38 -4.73
C LYS A 138 -17.17 -0.15 -5.69
N MET A 139 -16.75 0.71 -6.59
CA MET A 139 -15.57 0.46 -7.41
C MET A 139 -14.43 1.37 -6.97
N ARG A 140 -13.21 0.84 -7.07
CA ARG A 140 -12.00 1.61 -6.80
C ARG A 140 -10.97 1.37 -7.88
N PHE A 141 -10.49 2.45 -8.49
CA PHE A 141 -9.32 2.42 -9.34
C PHE A 141 -8.10 2.81 -8.53
N ARG A 142 -7.00 2.09 -8.73
CA ARG A 142 -5.73 2.37 -8.06
C ARG A 142 -4.62 2.41 -9.08
N TYR A 143 -3.82 3.46 -9.02
CA TYR A 143 -2.57 3.56 -9.76
C TYR A 143 -1.41 3.72 -8.77
N PHE A 144 -0.47 2.80 -8.82
CA PHE A 144 0.74 2.83 -8.01
C PHE A 144 1.95 2.97 -8.91
N LEU A 145 2.82 3.92 -8.57
CA LEU A 145 4.12 4.13 -9.22
C LEU A 145 5.21 3.98 -8.17
N SER A 146 6.22 3.15 -8.47
CA SER A 146 7.43 3.03 -7.66
C SER A 146 8.65 3.26 -8.54
N LEU A 147 9.58 4.03 -8.01
CA LEU A 147 10.88 4.32 -8.60
C LEU A 147 11.97 3.88 -7.64
N ASN A 148 12.87 3.00 -8.10
CA ASN A 148 13.99 2.50 -7.32
C ASN A 148 15.31 2.78 -8.04
N VAL A 149 16.29 3.31 -7.31
CA VAL A 149 17.61 3.65 -7.85
C VAL A 149 18.70 2.99 -6.98
N PRO A 150 19.39 1.96 -7.49
CA PRO A 150 20.54 1.36 -6.80
C PRO A 150 21.65 2.39 -6.55
N ILE A 151 22.21 2.37 -5.34
CA ILE A 151 23.29 3.28 -4.93
C ILE A 151 24.65 2.61 -5.12
N ASN A 152 24.85 1.45 -4.52
CA ASN A 152 26.13 0.75 -4.49
C ASN A 152 26.33 -0.25 -5.66
N ASN A 153 25.26 -0.67 -6.33
CA ASN A 153 25.31 -1.60 -7.46
C ASN A 153 24.67 -0.99 -8.72
N LYS A 154 24.85 -1.62 -9.88
CA LYS A 154 24.19 -1.22 -11.13
C LYS A 154 22.75 -1.77 -11.26
N THR A 155 22.46 -2.86 -10.57
CA THR A 155 21.18 -3.58 -10.61
C THR A 155 20.64 -3.81 -9.21
N LEU A 156 19.33 -4.07 -9.10
CA LEU A 156 18.70 -4.49 -7.84
C LEU A 156 18.97 -6.00 -7.63
N SER A 157 20.06 -6.30 -6.95
CA SER A 157 20.52 -7.65 -6.62
C SER A 157 20.68 -7.81 -5.11
N ALA A 158 21.06 -8.99 -4.64
CA ALA A 158 21.40 -9.20 -3.23
C ALA A 158 22.49 -8.19 -2.78
N ASN A 159 22.38 -7.71 -1.54
CA ASN A 159 23.28 -6.70 -0.94
C ASN A 159 23.31 -5.34 -1.66
N THR A 160 22.23 -4.98 -2.37
CA THR A 160 22.08 -3.66 -2.97
C THR A 160 21.41 -2.69 -2.01
N ILE A 161 22.07 -1.56 -1.74
CA ILE A 161 21.45 -0.39 -1.12
C ILE A 161 20.83 0.44 -2.24
N TYR A 162 19.56 0.84 -2.08
CA TYR A 162 18.85 1.62 -3.08
C TYR A 162 17.95 2.68 -2.44
N ALA A 163 17.75 3.78 -3.15
CA ALA A 163 16.72 4.77 -2.83
C ALA A 163 15.42 4.33 -3.48
N SER A 164 14.31 4.46 -2.75
CA SER A 164 12.97 4.12 -3.23
C SER A 164 12.01 5.27 -2.96
N ILE A 165 11.26 5.65 -3.99
CA ILE A 165 10.13 6.57 -3.88
C ILE A 165 8.92 5.89 -4.51
N TYR A 166 7.78 6.00 -3.86
CA TYR A 166 6.53 5.49 -4.42
C TYR A 166 5.36 6.43 -4.10
N ASN A 167 4.36 6.38 -4.95
CA ASN A 167 3.09 7.07 -4.78
C ASN A 167 1.95 6.16 -5.22
N GLU A 168 0.80 6.28 -4.59
CA GLU A 168 -0.41 5.57 -4.96
C GLU A 168 -1.62 6.51 -4.98
N ILE A 169 -2.36 6.50 -6.07
CA ILE A 169 -3.57 7.30 -6.29
C ILE A 169 -4.78 6.37 -6.24
N PHE A 170 -5.83 6.83 -5.57
CA PHE A 170 -7.10 6.13 -5.42
C PHE A 170 -8.23 6.98 -5.99
N LEU A 171 -9.03 6.40 -6.87
CA LEU A 171 -10.27 6.97 -7.36
C LEU A 171 -11.42 6.03 -6.95
N ASN A 172 -12.34 6.53 -6.17
CA ASN A 172 -13.51 5.77 -5.72
C ASN A 172 -14.75 6.28 -6.45
N SER A 173 -15.64 5.37 -6.81
CA SER A 173 -17.00 5.69 -7.25
C SER A 173 -17.98 5.42 -6.12
#